data_c0be40eac02979a1d37ee35be70d6183
#
_entry.id   c0be40eac02979a1d37ee35be70d6183
#
_cell.length_a   1.000
_cell.length_b   1.000
_cell.length_c   1.000
_cell.angle_alpha   90.00
_cell.angle_beta   90.00
_cell.angle_gamma   90.00
#
_symmetry.space_group_name_H-M   'P 1'
#
loop_
_entity.id
_entity.type
_entity.pdbx_description
1 polymer ?
#
loop_
_entity_poly.entity_id
_entity_poly.type
_entity_poly.pdbx_seq_one_letter_code
_entity_poly.pdbx_strand_id
1 'polypeptide(L)'
;MMHKNPLIGRIEEKKILENALLSRQAEMISVIGRRRIGKTYLVKSVYDKRIDFEITGIQHATRQEQLRNFMLQLVKYSGGAFPLTEPGDWLEAFYLLSRFLESREKSGKIVVFLDELPWLATHKSGFLKGLSWFWNSWAVSQLVVVVICGSAASWMIKNVVHNKGGLHNRITRRIYLKPFNLAETELFLKSRKLNFDRYQILHIYMAMGGVPHYLDQIEAGKSASQNIDAVCFSENGLLWDEFSKLYASLFENSDSHIRVIRALATRKMGLTRSEIVQLSRMPDGGGTSTIMDELLHSGFISVTQPFGKRKKEALYRLTDEFSHFYLQFMENNRYEGAGTWQQLSKTQAYISWAGYAFENICLKHLPQIKKALGITGVFATASSFFRKGSKNEEGTQIDLLIDRNDRVINICEIKFYGAELSIDKTSAMAYRNKLAAFSEATQTRKQLFLTMITTFGLKENQYAAGLVDASLTMDDLFEGQVY
;
A
#
# COMPACT_ATOMS: atom_id res chain seq x y z
N MET A 1 24.21 19.70 9.88
CA MET A 1 22.75 19.97 9.82
C MET A 1 22.18 19.06 8.75
N MET A 2 21.48 17.97 9.12
CA MET A 2 20.74 17.20 8.14
C MET A 2 19.61 18.10 7.58
N HIS A 3 19.64 18.43 6.30
CA HIS A 3 18.52 19.04 5.63
C HIS A 3 17.34 18.05 5.76
N LYS A 4 16.40 18.38 6.66
CA LYS A 4 15.15 17.61 6.73
C LYS A 4 14.41 17.87 5.42
N ASN A 5 14.34 16.87 4.55
CA ASN A 5 13.48 16.95 3.40
C ASN A 5 12.03 17.22 3.88
N PRO A 6 11.28 18.10 3.24
CA PRO A 6 9.90 18.35 3.64
C PRO A 6 9.07 17.06 3.51
N LEU A 7 8.06 16.92 4.37
CA LEU A 7 7.07 15.85 4.22
C LEU A 7 6.30 16.06 2.93
N ILE A 8 6.40 15.11 2.02
CA ILE A 8 5.75 15.17 0.70
C ILE A 8 4.46 14.36 0.74
N GLY A 9 3.40 14.92 0.16
CA GLY A 9 2.07 14.29 0.18
C GLY A 9 1.53 14.11 1.59
N ARG A 10 0.84 13.01 1.82
CA ARG A 10 0.36 12.61 3.16
C ARG A 10 -0.56 13.64 3.82
N ILE A 11 -1.34 14.36 3.03
CA ILE A 11 -2.13 15.51 3.49
C ILE A 11 -3.15 15.05 4.55
N GLU A 12 -3.87 13.98 4.29
CA GLU A 12 -4.89 13.46 5.21
C GLU A 12 -4.27 12.90 6.49
N GLU A 13 -3.18 12.13 6.35
CA GLU A 13 -2.47 11.55 7.50
C GLU A 13 -1.85 12.65 8.37
N LYS A 14 -1.25 13.68 7.76
CA LYS A 14 -0.73 14.85 8.44
C LYS A 14 -1.84 15.57 9.21
N LYS A 15 -2.97 15.83 8.57
CA LYS A 15 -4.15 16.48 9.20
C LYS A 15 -4.69 15.68 10.39
N ILE A 16 -4.72 14.33 10.29
CA ILE A 16 -5.12 13.48 11.41
C ILE A 16 -4.20 13.69 12.62
N LEU A 17 -2.87 13.71 12.39
CA LEU A 17 -1.87 13.91 13.44
C LEU A 17 -1.95 15.34 14.03
N GLU A 18 -2.05 16.38 13.21
CA GLU A 18 -2.18 17.77 13.65
C GLU A 18 -3.46 17.99 14.47
N ASN A 19 -4.58 17.45 13.99
CA ASN A 19 -5.86 17.54 14.72
C ASN A 19 -5.81 16.83 16.07
N ALA A 20 -4.99 15.80 16.24
CA ALA A 20 -4.82 15.14 17.51
C ALA A 20 -4.10 16.03 18.55
N LEU A 21 -3.19 16.92 18.13
CA LEU A 21 -2.57 17.91 19.01
C LEU A 21 -3.58 18.97 19.47
N LEU A 22 -4.55 19.32 18.63
CA LEU A 22 -5.55 20.35 18.90
C LEU A 22 -6.74 19.83 19.71
N SER A 23 -6.92 18.53 19.79
CA SER A 23 -8.05 17.92 20.52
C SER A 23 -7.94 18.18 22.03
N ARG A 24 -9.07 18.24 22.72
CA ARG A 24 -9.14 18.49 24.18
C ARG A 24 -9.12 17.22 25.02
N GLN A 25 -8.86 16.08 24.42
CA GLN A 25 -8.84 14.76 25.09
C GLN A 25 -7.57 14.00 24.77
N ALA A 26 -7.28 12.97 25.57
CA ALA A 26 -6.21 12.04 25.26
C ALA A 26 -6.45 11.35 23.91
N GLU A 27 -5.44 11.20 23.10
CA GLU A 27 -5.50 10.55 21.79
C GLU A 27 -4.54 9.38 21.72
N MET A 28 -5.02 8.22 21.29
CA MET A 28 -4.17 7.06 20.94
C MET A 28 -4.30 6.80 19.45
N ILE A 29 -3.20 7.01 18.72
CA ILE A 29 -3.16 6.93 17.26
C ILE A 29 -2.39 5.69 16.84
N SER A 30 -3.00 4.82 16.02
CA SER A 30 -2.27 3.73 15.39
C SER A 30 -1.86 4.10 13.95
N VAL A 31 -0.56 3.98 13.64
CA VAL A 31 -0.01 4.15 12.29
C VAL A 31 0.45 2.79 11.79
N ILE A 32 -0.30 2.24 10.84
CA ILE A 32 -0.13 0.89 10.32
C ILE A 32 0.25 0.96 8.85
N GLY A 33 1.18 0.14 8.43
CA GLY A 33 1.57 0.01 7.04
C GLY A 33 2.88 -0.73 6.89
N ARG A 34 3.14 -1.27 5.72
CA ARG A 34 4.34 -2.08 5.47
C ARG A 34 5.65 -1.31 5.71
N ARG A 35 6.76 -2.01 5.73
CA ARG A 35 8.09 -1.42 5.91
C ARG A 35 8.43 -0.46 4.74
N ARG A 36 9.27 0.55 5.01
CA ARG A 36 9.85 1.49 4.02
C ARG A 36 8.90 2.51 3.38
N ILE A 37 7.65 2.61 3.84
CA ILE A 37 6.66 3.59 3.34
C ILE A 37 6.64 4.92 4.11
N GLY A 38 7.54 5.11 5.10
CA GLY A 38 7.72 6.39 5.77
C GLY A 38 6.87 6.61 7.02
N LYS A 39 6.41 5.55 7.74
CA LYS A 39 5.62 5.69 8.99
C LYS A 39 6.32 6.56 10.05
N THR A 40 7.52 6.17 10.45
CA THR A 40 8.36 6.91 11.42
C THR A 40 8.64 8.32 10.94
N TYR A 41 8.93 8.48 9.65
CA TYR A 41 9.17 9.78 9.03
C TYR A 41 7.96 10.70 9.11
N LEU A 42 6.75 10.21 8.82
CA LEU A 42 5.50 10.95 8.94
C LEU A 42 5.32 11.49 10.38
N VAL A 43 5.40 10.61 11.39
CA VAL A 43 5.22 11.00 12.79
C VAL A 43 6.25 12.02 13.22
N LYS A 44 7.55 11.77 12.93
CA LYS A 44 8.64 12.70 13.27
C LYS A 44 8.56 14.02 12.52
N SER A 45 8.08 14.02 11.27
CA SER A 45 7.93 15.27 10.51
C SER A 45 6.82 16.17 11.06
N VAL A 46 5.73 15.58 11.56
CA VAL A 46 4.61 16.34 12.11
C VAL A 46 4.89 16.80 13.55
N TYR A 47 5.44 15.93 14.37
CA TYR A 47 5.64 16.24 15.80
C TYR A 47 7.03 16.77 16.13
N ASP A 48 8.06 16.46 15.32
CA ASP A 48 9.44 16.96 15.46
C ASP A 48 9.91 17.15 16.92
N LYS A 49 10.19 18.40 17.33
CA LYS A 49 10.65 18.76 18.68
C LYS A 49 9.59 18.62 19.78
N ARG A 50 8.37 18.23 19.44
CA ARG A 50 7.25 18.04 20.38
C ARG A 50 7.15 16.63 20.94
N ILE A 51 8.05 15.71 20.54
CA ILE A 51 8.06 14.35 21.08
C ILE A 51 8.74 14.39 22.45
N ASP A 52 7.95 14.14 23.49
CA ASP A 52 8.41 14.12 24.89
C ASP A 52 9.06 12.79 25.27
N PHE A 53 8.67 11.71 24.64
CA PHE A 53 9.28 10.41 24.79
C PHE A 53 9.13 9.57 23.51
N GLU A 54 10.20 8.93 23.09
CA GLU A 54 10.23 8.04 21.95
C GLU A 54 10.98 6.77 22.28
N ILE A 55 10.44 5.62 21.86
CA ILE A 55 11.16 4.35 21.84
C ILE A 55 10.85 3.61 20.53
N THR A 56 11.89 3.02 19.94
CA THR A 56 11.76 2.06 18.83
C THR A 56 12.07 0.66 19.33
N GLY A 57 11.21 -0.31 19.07
CA GLY A 57 11.47 -1.71 19.39
C GLY A 57 12.72 -2.24 18.69
N ILE A 58 13.42 -3.13 19.34
CA ILE A 58 14.58 -3.84 18.77
C ILE A 58 14.12 -5.19 18.24
N GLN A 59 14.39 -5.47 16.97
CA GLN A 59 14.01 -6.73 16.34
C GLN A 59 14.75 -7.90 16.98
N HIS A 60 14.03 -8.99 17.26
CA HIS A 60 14.56 -10.22 17.90
C HIS A 60 15.13 -10.04 19.32
N ALA A 61 14.92 -8.90 19.94
CA ALA A 61 15.39 -8.68 21.32
C ALA A 61 14.50 -9.39 22.34
N THR A 62 15.11 -9.84 23.42
CA THR A 62 14.43 -10.37 24.60
C THR A 62 13.66 -9.29 25.34
N ARG A 63 12.75 -9.69 26.24
CA ARG A 63 12.05 -8.73 27.12
C ARG A 63 13.01 -7.85 27.89
N GLN A 64 14.09 -8.41 28.43
CA GLN A 64 15.07 -7.68 29.22
C GLN A 64 15.83 -6.63 28.37
N GLU A 65 16.25 -7.00 27.17
CA GLU A 65 16.89 -6.05 26.25
C GLU A 65 15.95 -4.91 25.84
N GLN A 66 14.65 -5.19 25.67
CA GLN A 66 13.64 -4.16 25.41
C GLN A 66 13.46 -3.21 26.62
N LEU A 67 13.41 -3.74 27.83
CA LEU A 67 13.31 -2.94 29.06
C LEU A 67 14.57 -2.08 29.26
N ARG A 68 15.74 -2.63 28.98
CA ARG A 68 16.99 -1.84 28.99
C ARG A 68 16.98 -0.73 27.95
N ASN A 69 16.54 -1.01 26.72
CA ASN A 69 16.35 0.00 25.68
C ASN A 69 15.39 1.11 26.16
N PHE A 70 14.28 0.73 26.80
CA PHE A 70 13.32 1.68 27.37
C PHE A 70 13.99 2.61 28.38
N MET A 71 14.78 2.08 29.32
CA MET A 71 15.46 2.87 30.30
C MET A 71 16.52 3.81 29.70
N LEU A 72 17.26 3.36 28.69
CA LEU A 72 18.20 4.22 27.95
C LEU A 72 17.48 5.42 27.32
N GLN A 73 16.29 5.20 26.75
CA GLN A 73 15.50 6.33 26.23
C GLN A 73 14.95 7.22 27.35
N LEU A 74 14.48 6.65 28.46
CA LEU A 74 13.97 7.43 29.59
C LEU A 74 15.05 8.32 30.20
N VAL A 75 16.28 7.80 30.42
CA VAL A 75 17.43 8.56 30.88
C VAL A 75 17.79 9.69 29.90
N LYS A 76 17.79 9.40 28.60
CA LYS A 76 18.06 10.39 27.55
C LYS A 76 17.03 11.52 27.54
N TYR A 77 15.73 11.21 27.57
CA TYR A 77 14.67 12.22 27.53
C TYR A 77 14.52 13.00 28.84
N SER A 78 14.89 12.41 29.99
CA SER A 78 14.89 13.07 31.30
C SER A 78 16.14 13.88 31.57
N GLY A 79 17.12 13.93 30.67
CA GLY A 79 18.40 14.62 30.91
C GLY A 79 19.23 13.99 32.01
N GLY A 80 19.07 12.69 32.28
CA GLY A 80 19.80 11.97 33.34
C GLY A 80 19.15 12.01 34.71
N ALA A 81 17.91 12.53 34.83
CA ALA A 81 17.19 12.60 36.11
C ALA A 81 16.81 11.22 36.69
N PHE A 82 16.74 10.18 35.84
CA PHE A 82 16.43 8.82 36.25
C PHE A 82 17.71 7.97 36.27
N PRO A 83 17.88 7.10 37.30
CA PRO A 83 19.00 6.16 37.34
C PRO A 83 18.81 5.10 36.25
N LEU A 84 19.93 4.57 35.73
CA LEU A 84 19.92 3.47 34.75
C LEU A 84 19.66 2.12 35.45
N THR A 85 18.56 2.01 36.19
CA THR A 85 18.11 0.77 36.82
C THR A 85 17.03 0.15 35.96
N GLU A 86 17.21 -1.09 35.54
CA GLU A 86 16.25 -1.77 34.70
C GLU A 86 14.97 -2.09 35.51
N PRO A 87 13.77 -1.76 34.99
CA PRO A 87 12.52 -2.13 35.66
C PRO A 87 12.30 -3.63 35.55
N GLY A 88 11.64 -4.21 36.56
CA GLY A 88 11.36 -5.65 36.61
C GLY A 88 10.40 -6.10 35.51
N ASP A 89 9.50 -5.22 35.08
CA ASP A 89 8.54 -5.49 34.02
C ASP A 89 8.05 -4.22 33.31
N TRP A 90 7.17 -4.40 32.32
CA TRP A 90 6.57 -3.31 31.56
C TRP A 90 5.60 -2.43 32.35
N LEU A 91 5.02 -2.96 33.42
CA LEU A 91 4.13 -2.15 34.27
C LEU A 91 4.95 -1.10 35.04
N GLU A 92 6.06 -1.53 35.63
CA GLU A 92 7.02 -0.63 36.29
C GLU A 92 7.64 0.36 35.29
N ALA A 93 8.02 -0.10 34.08
CA ALA A 93 8.54 0.78 33.04
C ALA A 93 7.57 1.90 32.68
N PHE A 94 6.30 1.60 32.46
CA PHE A 94 5.27 2.58 32.16
C PHE A 94 4.90 3.46 33.36
N TYR A 95 5.02 2.96 34.58
CA TYR A 95 4.90 3.78 35.79
C TYR A 95 6.01 4.84 35.86
N LEU A 96 7.26 4.45 35.61
CA LEU A 96 8.38 5.39 35.54
C LEU A 96 8.20 6.43 34.44
N LEU A 97 7.65 6.01 33.27
CA LEU A 97 7.32 6.95 32.21
C LEU A 97 6.25 7.95 32.63
N SER A 98 5.19 7.52 33.31
CA SER A 98 4.15 8.44 33.78
C SER A 98 4.72 9.48 34.77
N ARG A 99 5.58 9.07 35.71
CA ARG A 99 6.28 9.96 36.66
C ARG A 99 7.18 10.97 35.95
N PHE A 100 7.92 10.54 34.94
CA PHE A 100 8.74 11.43 34.12
C PHE A 100 7.88 12.47 33.39
N LEU A 101 6.78 12.05 32.74
CA LEU A 101 5.92 12.95 31.97
C LEU A 101 5.16 13.93 32.88
N GLU A 102 4.82 13.54 34.12
CA GLU A 102 4.25 14.45 35.12
C GLU A 102 5.22 15.54 35.58
N SER A 103 6.52 15.24 35.66
CA SER A 103 7.54 16.19 36.11
C SER A 103 7.87 17.27 35.07
N ARG A 104 7.40 17.12 33.83
CA ARG A 104 7.67 18.10 32.78
C ARG A 104 6.75 19.32 32.85
N GLU A 105 7.32 20.49 32.57
CA GLU A 105 6.55 21.72 32.41
C GLU A 105 5.59 21.58 31.21
N LYS A 106 4.29 21.79 31.46
CA LYS A 106 3.23 21.56 30.47
C LYS A 106 3.11 22.77 29.53
N SER A 107 3.81 22.77 28.41
CA SER A 107 3.56 23.70 27.31
C SER A 107 2.78 23.01 26.18
N GLY A 108 1.53 22.60 26.41
CA GLY A 108 0.69 21.92 25.43
C GLY A 108 0.51 20.43 25.68
N LYS A 109 0.11 19.67 24.64
CA LYS A 109 -0.05 18.21 24.72
C LYS A 109 1.29 17.49 24.78
N ILE A 110 1.35 16.50 25.65
CA ILE A 110 2.46 15.54 25.74
C ILE A 110 2.39 14.59 24.55
N VAL A 111 3.50 14.31 23.90
CA VAL A 111 3.60 13.36 22.78
C VAL A 111 4.49 12.19 23.13
N VAL A 112 3.93 10.99 23.13
CA VAL A 112 4.64 9.73 23.34
C VAL A 112 4.62 8.94 22.03
N PHE A 113 5.79 8.54 21.54
CA PHE A 113 5.92 7.80 20.29
C PHE A 113 6.52 6.41 20.53
N LEU A 114 5.75 5.36 20.25
CA LEU A 114 6.14 3.96 20.38
C LEU A 114 6.25 3.36 18.97
N ASP A 115 7.47 3.28 18.45
CA ASP A 115 7.73 2.79 17.10
C ASP A 115 8.08 1.31 17.11
N GLU A 116 7.72 0.61 16.01
CA GLU A 116 7.84 -0.83 15.84
C GLU A 116 7.27 -1.61 17.04
N LEU A 117 6.03 -1.29 17.40
CA LEU A 117 5.30 -1.89 18.52
C LEU A 117 5.32 -3.43 18.51
N PRO A 118 5.22 -4.14 17.36
CA PRO A 118 5.31 -5.60 17.32
C PRO A 118 6.60 -6.15 17.92
N TRP A 119 7.72 -5.41 17.82
CA TRP A 119 8.99 -5.83 18.40
C TRP A 119 9.10 -5.55 19.90
N LEU A 120 8.39 -4.53 20.41
CA LEU A 120 8.26 -4.29 21.85
C LEU A 120 7.35 -5.32 22.53
N ALA A 121 6.25 -5.68 21.84
CA ALA A 121 5.22 -6.56 22.35
C ALA A 121 5.47 -8.03 21.97
N THR A 122 6.67 -8.54 22.26
CA THR A 122 7.01 -9.97 22.04
C THR A 122 6.11 -10.91 22.85
N HIS A 123 6.08 -12.18 22.45
CA HIS A 123 5.23 -13.19 23.11
C HIS A 123 5.53 -13.25 24.62
N LYS A 124 4.49 -13.18 25.45
CA LYS A 124 4.55 -13.17 26.93
C LYS A 124 5.37 -12.07 27.57
N SER A 125 5.77 -11.03 26.83
CA SER A 125 6.56 -9.92 27.41
C SER A 125 5.82 -9.08 28.45
N GLY A 126 4.47 -9.06 28.39
CA GLY A 126 3.64 -8.20 29.24
C GLY A 126 3.50 -6.76 28.71
N PHE A 127 4.12 -6.39 27.59
CA PHE A 127 4.11 -5.03 27.06
C PHE A 127 2.70 -4.46 26.87
N LEU A 128 1.80 -5.20 26.20
CA LEU A 128 0.42 -4.72 25.97
C LEU A 128 -0.37 -4.55 27.29
N LYS A 129 -0.05 -5.31 28.35
CA LYS A 129 -0.62 -5.12 29.68
C LYS A 129 -0.12 -3.83 30.31
N GLY A 130 1.18 -3.57 30.24
CA GLY A 130 1.79 -2.33 30.72
C GLY A 130 1.27 -1.10 29.98
N LEU A 131 1.19 -1.14 28.64
CA LEU A 131 0.60 -0.09 27.81
C LEU A 131 -0.87 0.16 28.15
N SER A 132 -1.64 -0.90 28.36
CA SER A 132 -3.03 -0.80 28.79
C SER A 132 -3.18 -0.14 30.15
N TRP A 133 -2.32 -0.51 31.11
CA TRP A 133 -2.27 0.12 32.42
C TRP A 133 -1.92 1.61 32.30
N PHE A 134 -0.86 1.94 31.57
CA PHE A 134 -0.43 3.33 31.33
C PHE A 134 -1.58 4.18 30.76
N TRP A 135 -2.27 3.65 29.76
CA TRP A 135 -3.40 4.35 29.15
C TRP A 135 -4.55 4.57 30.14
N ASN A 136 -5.05 3.48 30.76
CA ASN A 136 -6.24 3.54 31.58
C ASN A 136 -6.04 4.20 32.94
N SER A 137 -4.85 4.09 33.53
CA SER A 137 -4.57 4.62 34.86
C SER A 137 -4.03 6.05 34.85
N TRP A 138 -3.41 6.47 33.75
CA TRP A 138 -2.76 7.78 33.67
C TRP A 138 -3.11 8.56 32.39
N ALA A 139 -2.81 8.05 31.21
CA ALA A 139 -2.83 8.82 29.97
C ALA A 139 -4.22 9.37 29.63
N VAL A 140 -5.29 8.60 29.86
CA VAL A 140 -6.68 8.99 29.54
C VAL A 140 -7.12 10.28 30.25
N SER A 141 -6.55 10.60 31.40
CA SER A 141 -6.85 11.81 32.18
C SER A 141 -5.92 12.99 31.86
N GLN A 142 -4.93 12.78 30.97
CA GLN A 142 -3.95 13.79 30.62
C GLN A 142 -4.19 14.37 29.22
N LEU A 143 -3.61 15.52 28.94
CA LEU A 143 -3.52 16.05 27.59
C LEU A 143 -2.33 15.38 26.87
N VAL A 144 -2.55 14.17 26.35
CA VAL A 144 -1.51 13.35 25.74
C VAL A 144 -1.92 12.83 24.37
N VAL A 145 -0.93 12.70 23.48
CA VAL A 145 -1.03 11.94 22.23
C VAL A 145 -0.06 10.76 22.31
N VAL A 146 -0.56 9.55 22.33
CA VAL A 146 0.25 8.34 22.23
C VAL A 146 0.16 7.81 20.78
N VAL A 147 1.27 7.88 20.07
CA VAL A 147 1.36 7.32 18.71
C VAL A 147 2.02 5.96 18.78
N ILE A 148 1.35 4.97 18.25
CA ILE A 148 1.87 3.59 18.15
C ILE A 148 2.02 3.22 16.68
N CYS A 149 3.21 2.76 16.32
CA CYS A 149 3.59 2.45 14.95
C CYS A 149 4.00 0.99 14.80
N GLY A 150 3.70 0.38 13.66
CA GLY A 150 4.17 -0.97 13.39
C GLY A 150 4.13 -1.34 11.92
N SER A 151 5.13 -2.11 11.50
CA SER A 151 5.27 -2.61 10.12
C SER A 151 4.52 -3.92 9.87
N ALA A 152 4.32 -4.75 10.89
CA ALA A 152 3.52 -5.98 10.80
C ALA A 152 2.01 -5.65 10.89
N ALA A 153 1.42 -5.29 9.75
CA ALA A 153 0.06 -4.74 9.68
C ALA A 153 -0.99 -5.68 10.30
N SER A 154 -0.98 -6.97 9.99
CA SER A 154 -1.93 -7.94 10.58
C SER A 154 -1.78 -8.06 12.08
N TRP A 155 -0.55 -8.07 12.58
CA TRP A 155 -0.31 -8.10 14.02
C TRP A 155 -0.90 -6.85 14.68
N MET A 156 -0.66 -5.67 14.12
CA MET A 156 -1.21 -4.40 14.62
C MET A 156 -2.74 -4.42 14.60
N ILE A 157 -3.36 -4.88 13.52
CA ILE A 157 -4.82 -4.95 13.42
C ILE A 157 -5.38 -5.92 14.45
N LYS A 158 -4.81 -7.12 14.58
CA LYS A 158 -5.29 -8.16 15.51
C LYS A 158 -5.08 -7.78 16.98
N ASN A 159 -3.88 -7.32 17.33
CA ASN A 159 -3.48 -7.18 18.73
C ASN A 159 -3.68 -5.75 19.28
N VAL A 160 -3.85 -4.76 18.41
CA VAL A 160 -4.03 -3.36 18.80
C VAL A 160 -5.42 -2.86 18.42
N VAL A 161 -5.76 -2.86 17.13
CA VAL A 161 -7.02 -2.26 16.63
C VAL A 161 -8.24 -3.09 17.04
N HIS A 162 -8.17 -4.41 16.89
CA HIS A 162 -9.24 -5.35 17.26
C HIS A 162 -8.95 -6.06 18.59
N ASN A 163 -8.12 -5.44 19.44
CA ASN A 163 -7.83 -5.96 20.77
C ASN A 163 -9.12 -6.14 21.58
N LYS A 164 -9.31 -7.31 22.17
CA LYS A 164 -10.47 -7.61 23.03
C LYS A 164 -10.17 -7.42 24.53
N GLY A 165 -8.93 -7.05 24.86
CA GLY A 165 -8.45 -6.80 26.22
C GLY A 165 -8.42 -5.32 26.60
N GLY A 166 -7.47 -4.91 27.40
CA GLY A 166 -7.37 -3.58 28.00
C GLY A 166 -7.16 -2.43 27.01
N LEU A 167 -6.78 -2.69 25.77
CA LEU A 167 -6.72 -1.71 24.68
C LEU A 167 -8.02 -1.65 23.85
N HIS A 168 -9.06 -2.38 24.23
CA HIS A 168 -10.33 -2.39 23.50
C HIS A 168 -10.92 -0.98 23.41
N ASN A 169 -11.24 -0.55 22.18
CA ASN A 169 -11.79 0.78 21.88
C ASN A 169 -10.94 1.97 22.39
N ARG A 170 -9.62 1.79 22.59
CA ARG A 170 -8.73 2.86 23.03
C ARG A 170 -8.06 3.60 21.89
N ILE A 171 -8.04 3.02 20.69
CA ILE A 171 -7.53 3.67 19.50
C ILE A 171 -8.55 4.72 19.05
N THR A 172 -8.20 6.00 19.20
CA THR A 172 -9.07 7.13 18.85
C THR A 172 -8.95 7.47 17.35
N ARG A 173 -7.78 7.26 16.76
CA ARG A 173 -7.52 7.52 15.32
C ARG A 173 -6.67 6.43 14.72
N ARG A 174 -6.92 6.15 13.43
CA ARG A 174 -6.22 5.10 12.69
C ARG A 174 -5.68 5.67 11.39
N ILE A 175 -4.41 5.42 11.11
CA ILE A 175 -3.74 5.77 9.86
C ILE A 175 -3.26 4.47 9.22
N TYR A 176 -3.87 4.10 8.09
CA TYR A 176 -3.40 3.01 7.23
C TYR A 176 -2.53 3.62 6.13
N LEU A 177 -1.24 3.74 6.42
CA LEU A 177 -0.29 4.35 5.51
C LEU A 177 -0.03 3.38 4.33
N LYS A 178 -0.26 3.87 3.12
CA LYS A 178 -0.01 3.13 1.87
C LYS A 178 1.26 3.66 1.18
N PRO A 179 1.85 2.95 0.22
CA PRO A 179 2.81 3.56 -0.70
C PRO A 179 2.23 4.84 -1.34
N PHE A 180 3.07 5.72 -1.83
CA PHE A 180 2.64 6.90 -2.57
C PHE A 180 1.80 6.51 -3.78
N ASN A 181 0.79 7.30 -4.10
CA ASN A 181 0.12 7.25 -5.39
C ASN A 181 0.98 7.95 -6.47
N LEU A 182 0.52 8.00 -7.71
CA LEU A 182 1.26 8.62 -8.81
C LEU A 182 1.50 10.13 -8.58
N ALA A 183 0.51 10.86 -8.08
CA ALA A 183 0.66 12.30 -7.77
C ALA A 183 1.70 12.53 -6.65
N GLU A 184 1.64 11.77 -5.57
CA GLU A 184 2.62 11.86 -4.48
C GLU A 184 4.02 11.44 -4.95
N THR A 185 4.11 10.44 -5.85
CA THR A 185 5.38 10.01 -6.47
C THR A 185 5.98 11.13 -7.33
N GLU A 186 5.17 11.79 -8.15
CA GLU A 186 5.59 12.95 -8.94
C GLU A 186 6.11 14.08 -8.05
N LEU A 187 5.38 14.42 -6.99
CA LEU A 187 5.78 15.44 -6.01
C LEU A 187 7.08 15.06 -5.29
N PHE A 188 7.22 13.79 -4.90
CA PHE A 188 8.44 13.31 -4.24
C PHE A 188 9.66 13.41 -5.14
N LEU A 189 9.57 12.96 -6.40
CA LEU A 189 10.67 13.06 -7.36
C LEU A 189 11.02 14.52 -7.66
N LYS A 190 10.03 15.40 -7.88
CA LYS A 190 10.24 16.85 -8.06
C LYS A 190 10.92 17.50 -6.85
N SER A 191 10.56 17.11 -5.63
CA SER A 191 11.21 17.64 -4.41
C SER A 191 12.71 17.32 -4.34
N ARG A 192 13.12 16.26 -5.00
CA ARG A 192 14.52 15.84 -5.16
C ARG A 192 15.19 16.43 -6.42
N LYS A 193 14.53 17.38 -7.09
CA LYS A 193 14.97 18.00 -8.34
C LYS A 193 15.10 17.01 -9.51
N LEU A 194 14.27 15.95 -9.51
CA LEU A 194 14.19 14.95 -10.56
C LEU A 194 13.01 15.28 -11.47
N ASN A 195 13.30 15.82 -12.66
CA ASN A 195 12.29 16.32 -13.60
C ASN A 195 12.02 15.26 -14.68
N PHE A 196 11.31 14.18 -14.30
CA PHE A 196 10.79 13.22 -15.25
C PHE A 196 9.43 13.66 -15.80
N ASP A 197 9.15 13.33 -17.07
CA ASP A 197 7.78 13.36 -17.56
C ASP A 197 6.94 12.24 -16.89
N ARG A 198 5.63 12.37 -16.96
CA ARG A 198 4.71 11.41 -16.31
C ARG A 198 4.82 10.00 -16.86
N TYR A 199 5.17 9.82 -18.12
CA TYR A 199 5.38 8.51 -18.71
C TYR A 199 6.59 7.80 -18.09
N GLN A 200 7.69 8.50 -17.90
CA GLN A 200 8.85 7.95 -17.19
C GLN A 200 8.54 7.66 -15.72
N ILE A 201 7.79 8.54 -15.04
CA ILE A 201 7.34 8.29 -13.66
C ILE A 201 6.47 7.03 -13.60
N LEU A 202 5.57 6.85 -14.57
CA LEU A 202 4.74 5.66 -14.67
C LEU A 202 5.58 4.39 -14.81
N HIS A 203 6.64 4.39 -15.62
CA HIS A 203 7.56 3.25 -15.75
C HIS A 203 8.28 2.93 -14.43
N ILE A 204 8.79 3.94 -13.72
CA ILE A 204 9.40 3.77 -12.40
C ILE A 204 8.38 3.16 -11.43
N TYR A 205 7.16 3.71 -11.42
CA TYR A 205 6.09 3.25 -10.55
C TYR A 205 5.65 1.80 -10.85
N MET A 206 5.56 1.42 -12.12
CA MET A 206 5.27 0.05 -12.55
C MET A 206 6.29 -0.97 -12.04
N ALA A 207 7.58 -0.59 -11.95
CA ALA A 207 8.66 -1.46 -11.50
C ALA A 207 8.80 -1.54 -9.97
N MET A 208 8.70 -0.41 -9.26
CA MET A 208 9.03 -0.35 -7.82
C MET A 208 7.89 0.17 -6.94
N GLY A 209 6.76 0.56 -7.53
CA GLY A 209 5.64 1.18 -6.82
C GLY A 209 5.99 2.54 -6.24
N GLY A 210 5.06 3.07 -5.44
CA GLY A 210 5.24 4.35 -4.74
C GLY A 210 5.92 4.20 -3.37
N VAL A 211 6.92 3.33 -3.22
CA VAL A 211 7.64 3.14 -1.96
C VAL A 211 8.72 4.21 -1.81
N PRO A 212 8.60 5.16 -0.85
CA PRO A 212 9.53 6.30 -0.74
C PRO A 212 11.00 5.88 -0.70
N HIS A 213 11.32 4.81 0.03
CA HIS A 213 12.69 4.32 0.16
C HIS A 213 13.27 3.78 -1.17
N TYR A 214 12.43 3.24 -2.05
CA TYR A 214 12.86 2.80 -3.38
C TYR A 214 13.02 3.99 -4.31
N LEU A 215 12.06 4.91 -4.27
CA LEU A 215 12.11 6.15 -5.06
C LEU A 215 13.30 7.05 -4.66
N ASP A 216 13.79 6.92 -3.44
CA ASP A 216 14.98 7.64 -2.96
C ASP A 216 16.27 7.22 -3.67
N GLN A 217 16.30 6.08 -4.35
CA GLN A 217 17.43 5.58 -5.13
C GLN A 217 17.48 6.13 -6.55
N ILE A 218 16.45 6.86 -6.98
CA ILE A 218 16.41 7.42 -8.34
C ILE A 218 17.38 8.58 -8.46
N GLU A 219 18.21 8.54 -9.50
CA GLU A 219 19.28 9.52 -9.75
C GLU A 219 18.92 10.48 -10.91
N ALA A 220 19.37 11.71 -10.79
CA ALA A 220 19.27 12.71 -11.85
C ALA A 220 20.20 12.37 -13.03
N GLY A 221 19.81 12.82 -14.24
CA GLY A 221 20.62 12.61 -15.44
C GLY A 221 20.52 11.21 -16.06
N LYS A 222 19.74 10.32 -15.42
CA LYS A 222 19.41 8.98 -15.93
C LYS A 222 17.94 8.90 -16.34
N SER A 223 17.64 8.21 -17.43
CA SER A 223 16.23 7.91 -17.78
C SER A 223 15.60 6.93 -16.78
N ALA A 224 14.26 6.78 -16.83
CA ALA A 224 13.56 5.77 -16.05
C ALA A 224 14.15 4.36 -16.24
N SER A 225 14.42 3.98 -17.49
CA SER A 225 15.01 2.67 -17.82
C SER A 225 16.41 2.48 -17.21
N GLN A 226 17.27 3.51 -17.28
CA GLN A 226 18.60 3.47 -16.67
C GLN A 226 18.54 3.39 -15.14
N ASN A 227 17.60 4.08 -14.52
CA ASN A 227 17.39 4.01 -13.07
C ASN A 227 16.86 2.65 -12.64
N ILE A 228 15.88 2.08 -13.34
CA ILE A 228 15.37 0.73 -13.07
C ILE A 228 16.52 -0.29 -13.20
N ASP A 229 17.34 -0.20 -14.23
CA ASP A 229 18.49 -1.09 -14.43
C ASP A 229 19.47 -0.99 -13.25
N ALA A 230 19.87 0.21 -12.87
CA ALA A 230 20.82 0.45 -11.79
C ALA A 230 20.29 -0.02 -10.42
N VAL A 231 19.02 0.21 -10.13
CA VAL A 231 18.43 -0.11 -8.82
C VAL A 231 18.05 -1.59 -8.68
N CYS A 232 17.64 -2.25 -9.80
CA CYS A 232 17.09 -3.60 -9.79
C CYS A 232 18.08 -4.67 -10.27
N PHE A 233 18.96 -4.37 -11.23
CA PHE A 233 19.83 -5.38 -11.89
C PHE A 233 21.32 -5.19 -11.60
N SER A 234 21.75 -4.10 -10.97
CA SER A 234 23.12 -3.96 -10.46
C SER A 234 23.26 -4.69 -9.12
N GLU A 235 24.37 -5.39 -8.90
CA GLU A 235 24.70 -6.05 -7.62
C GLU A 235 24.68 -5.08 -6.43
N ASN A 236 25.04 -3.82 -6.65
CA ASN A 236 24.99 -2.75 -5.64
C ASN A 236 23.62 -2.05 -5.58
N GLY A 237 22.67 -2.44 -6.41
CA GLY A 237 21.32 -1.86 -6.43
C GLY A 237 20.51 -2.26 -5.21
N LEU A 238 19.79 -1.30 -4.63
CA LEU A 238 19.01 -1.54 -3.41
C LEU A 238 18.01 -2.71 -3.55
N LEU A 239 17.44 -2.89 -4.73
CA LEU A 239 16.39 -3.87 -4.98
C LEU A 239 16.93 -5.24 -5.44
N TRP A 240 18.24 -5.37 -5.64
CA TRP A 240 18.89 -6.61 -6.08
C TRP A 240 18.49 -7.84 -5.25
N ASP A 241 18.49 -7.72 -3.93
CA ASP A 241 18.15 -8.79 -3.00
C ASP A 241 16.96 -8.46 -2.07
N GLU A 242 16.25 -7.39 -2.40
CA GLU A 242 15.17 -6.86 -1.58
C GLU A 242 13.99 -7.80 -1.42
N PHE A 243 13.63 -8.59 -2.44
CA PHE A 243 12.42 -9.40 -2.42
C PHE A 243 12.35 -10.34 -1.20
N SER A 244 13.36 -11.16 -1.00
CA SER A 244 13.42 -12.08 0.15
C SER A 244 13.54 -11.33 1.49
N LYS A 245 14.34 -10.27 1.54
CA LYS A 245 14.51 -9.44 2.73
C LYS A 245 13.22 -8.75 3.15
N LEU A 246 12.45 -8.26 2.19
CA LEU A 246 11.16 -7.61 2.44
C LEU A 246 10.18 -8.57 3.13
N TYR A 247 9.97 -9.75 2.57
CA TYR A 247 9.05 -10.74 3.15
C TYR A 247 9.54 -11.26 4.51
N ALA A 248 10.83 -11.60 4.64
CA ALA A 248 11.43 -12.04 5.90
C ALA A 248 11.33 -10.97 7.01
N SER A 249 11.34 -9.69 6.66
CA SER A 249 11.22 -8.60 7.64
C SER A 249 9.80 -8.38 8.16
N LEU A 250 8.78 -8.90 7.48
CA LEU A 250 7.37 -8.68 7.79
C LEU A 250 6.68 -9.93 8.36
N PHE A 251 7.15 -11.11 8.01
CA PHE A 251 6.48 -12.38 8.32
C PHE A 251 7.47 -13.40 8.90
N GLU A 252 7.09 -14.03 10.01
CA GLU A 252 7.92 -15.06 10.66
C GLU A 252 8.17 -16.28 9.75
N ASN A 253 7.15 -16.69 8.99
CA ASN A 253 7.23 -17.78 8.01
C ASN A 253 7.03 -17.22 6.59
N SER A 254 8.00 -16.43 6.12
CA SER A 254 7.94 -15.74 4.84
C SER A 254 7.83 -16.67 3.63
N ASP A 255 8.37 -17.89 3.68
CA ASP A 255 8.32 -18.86 2.57
C ASP A 255 6.89 -19.21 2.18
N SER A 256 5.99 -19.32 3.16
CA SER A 256 4.58 -19.58 2.90
C SER A 256 3.90 -18.40 2.19
N HIS A 257 4.22 -17.17 2.59
CA HIS A 257 3.75 -15.96 1.95
C HIS A 257 4.26 -15.86 0.50
N ILE A 258 5.55 -16.13 0.29
CA ILE A 258 6.17 -16.12 -1.04
C ILE A 258 5.53 -17.18 -1.96
N ARG A 259 5.19 -18.37 -1.45
CA ARG A 259 4.47 -19.38 -2.25
C ARG A 259 3.10 -18.88 -2.73
N VAL A 260 2.35 -18.18 -1.88
CA VAL A 260 1.07 -17.56 -2.27
C VAL A 260 1.29 -16.47 -3.32
N ILE A 261 2.28 -15.60 -3.13
CA ILE A 261 2.63 -14.54 -4.09
C ILE A 261 3.02 -15.12 -5.46
N ARG A 262 3.83 -16.18 -5.48
CA ARG A 262 4.21 -16.89 -6.72
C ARG A 262 3.00 -17.50 -7.42
N ALA A 263 2.09 -18.11 -6.67
CA ALA A 263 0.85 -18.65 -7.23
C ALA A 263 0.02 -17.54 -7.90
N LEU A 264 -0.13 -16.40 -7.23
CA LEU A 264 -0.89 -15.25 -7.75
C LEU A 264 -0.24 -14.61 -8.99
N ALA A 265 1.08 -14.61 -9.08
CA ALA A 265 1.81 -14.09 -10.24
C ALA A 265 1.56 -14.90 -11.53
N THR A 266 1.04 -16.14 -11.44
CA THR A 266 0.77 -16.99 -12.61
C THR A 266 -0.47 -16.57 -13.41
N ARG A 267 -1.39 -15.79 -12.80
CA ARG A 267 -2.66 -15.40 -13.45
C ARG A 267 -3.01 -13.92 -13.25
N LYS A 268 -3.09 -13.21 -14.36
CA LYS A 268 -3.40 -11.76 -14.39
C LYS A 268 -4.77 -11.41 -13.80
N MET A 269 -5.79 -12.22 -14.03
CA MET A 269 -7.14 -12.00 -13.50
C MET A 269 -7.23 -12.18 -11.97
N GLY A 270 -6.24 -12.80 -11.36
CA GLY A 270 -6.28 -13.27 -9.99
C GLY A 270 -6.74 -14.73 -9.89
N LEU A 271 -6.76 -15.22 -8.67
CA LEU A 271 -7.11 -16.59 -8.32
C LEU A 271 -8.16 -16.59 -7.22
N THR A 272 -9.05 -17.56 -7.24
CA THR A 272 -9.90 -17.88 -6.10
C THR A 272 -9.06 -18.48 -4.96
N ARG A 273 -9.60 -18.47 -3.74
CA ARG A 273 -8.93 -19.09 -2.59
C ARG A 273 -8.55 -20.55 -2.85
N SER A 274 -9.44 -21.34 -3.47
CA SER A 274 -9.18 -22.76 -3.78
C SER A 274 -8.05 -22.93 -4.80
N GLU A 275 -7.97 -22.10 -5.82
CA GLU A 275 -6.88 -22.12 -6.79
C GLU A 275 -5.54 -21.70 -6.15
N ILE A 276 -5.54 -20.73 -5.21
CA ILE A 276 -4.35 -20.35 -4.45
C ILE A 276 -3.85 -21.55 -3.64
N VAL A 277 -4.71 -22.22 -2.90
CA VAL A 277 -4.38 -23.41 -2.10
C VAL A 277 -3.74 -24.49 -2.98
N GLN A 278 -4.36 -24.77 -4.13
CA GLN A 278 -3.88 -25.78 -5.08
C GLN A 278 -2.50 -25.41 -5.67
N LEU A 279 -2.35 -24.18 -6.19
CA LEU A 279 -1.13 -23.74 -6.88
C LEU A 279 0.04 -23.50 -5.93
N SER A 280 -0.24 -22.97 -4.73
CA SER A 280 0.79 -22.75 -3.71
C SER A 280 1.16 -24.01 -2.94
N ARG A 281 0.43 -25.12 -3.14
CA ARG A 281 0.58 -26.39 -2.38
C ARG A 281 0.49 -26.18 -0.87
N MET A 282 -0.39 -25.27 -0.46
CA MET A 282 -0.64 -25.00 0.96
C MET A 282 -1.80 -25.88 1.47
N PRO A 283 -1.82 -26.22 2.77
CA PRO A 283 -2.97 -26.89 3.38
C PRO A 283 -4.23 -25.99 3.29
N ASP A 284 -5.39 -26.58 3.00
CA ASP A 284 -6.65 -25.85 3.07
C ASP A 284 -7.12 -25.75 4.53
N GLY A 285 -6.86 -24.61 5.16
CA GLY A 285 -7.15 -24.40 6.58
C GLY A 285 -6.94 -22.96 7.05
N GLY A 286 -7.08 -22.78 8.36
CA GLY A 286 -6.95 -21.48 9.03
C GLY A 286 -5.59 -20.82 8.81
N GLY A 287 -4.50 -21.59 8.76
CA GLY A 287 -3.15 -21.05 8.51
C GLY A 287 -3.03 -20.35 7.17
N THR A 288 -3.56 -20.95 6.09
CA THR A 288 -3.57 -20.32 4.77
C THR A 288 -4.44 -19.06 4.76
N SER A 289 -5.59 -19.07 5.45
CA SER A 289 -6.42 -17.86 5.58
C SER A 289 -5.66 -16.75 6.30
N THR A 290 -4.93 -17.06 7.36
CA THR A 290 -4.09 -16.08 8.07
C THR A 290 -3.04 -15.47 7.15
N ILE A 291 -2.32 -16.28 6.36
CA ILE A 291 -1.31 -15.82 5.40
C ILE A 291 -1.94 -14.87 4.35
N MET A 292 -3.11 -15.24 3.82
CA MET A 292 -3.82 -14.39 2.86
C MET A 292 -4.26 -13.07 3.48
N ASP A 293 -4.75 -13.06 4.71
CA ASP A 293 -5.12 -11.86 5.45
C ASP A 293 -3.90 -10.98 5.74
N GLU A 294 -2.76 -11.58 6.07
CA GLU A 294 -1.49 -10.88 6.28
C GLU A 294 -1.01 -10.18 5.02
N LEU A 295 -1.04 -10.86 3.88
CA LEU A 295 -0.69 -10.29 2.59
C LEU A 295 -1.66 -9.18 2.17
N LEU A 296 -2.96 -9.35 2.42
CA LEU A 296 -3.99 -8.36 2.14
C LEU A 296 -3.80 -7.09 2.97
N HIS A 297 -3.65 -7.22 4.28
CA HIS A 297 -3.46 -6.09 5.18
C HIS A 297 -2.13 -5.36 4.96
N SER A 298 -1.11 -6.07 4.50
CA SER A 298 0.18 -5.48 4.14
C SER A 298 0.20 -4.86 2.72
N GLY A 299 -0.90 -5.02 1.95
CA GLY A 299 -1.07 -4.41 0.64
C GLY A 299 -0.30 -5.09 -0.50
N PHE A 300 0.17 -6.33 -0.31
CA PHE A 300 0.79 -7.11 -1.38
C PHE A 300 -0.23 -7.65 -2.37
N ILE A 301 -1.40 -7.98 -1.87
CA ILE A 301 -2.51 -8.50 -2.66
C ILE A 301 -3.77 -7.67 -2.43
N SER A 302 -4.70 -7.76 -3.36
CA SER A 302 -6.05 -7.26 -3.21
C SER A 302 -7.07 -8.38 -3.41
N VAL A 303 -8.29 -8.15 -2.96
CA VAL A 303 -9.42 -9.05 -3.19
C VAL A 303 -10.55 -8.28 -3.84
N THR A 304 -11.11 -8.85 -4.88
CA THR A 304 -12.25 -8.26 -5.63
C THR A 304 -13.33 -9.32 -5.76
N GLN A 305 -14.57 -8.93 -5.57
CA GLN A 305 -15.71 -9.79 -5.87
C GLN A 305 -16.18 -9.49 -7.30
N PRO A 306 -16.11 -10.44 -8.24
CA PRO A 306 -16.60 -10.22 -9.59
C PRO A 306 -18.11 -9.92 -9.59
N PHE A 307 -18.55 -9.12 -10.55
CA PHE A 307 -19.94 -8.71 -10.69
C PHE A 307 -20.88 -9.92 -10.77
N GLY A 308 -21.95 -9.91 -9.98
CA GLY A 308 -22.92 -10.99 -9.92
C GLY A 308 -22.46 -12.30 -9.25
N LYS A 309 -21.20 -12.35 -8.74
CA LYS A 309 -20.65 -13.53 -8.09
C LYS A 309 -20.80 -13.51 -6.58
N ARG A 310 -20.74 -14.70 -5.95
CA ARG A 310 -20.80 -14.86 -4.48
C ARG A 310 -19.43 -14.59 -3.85
N LYS A 311 -19.40 -14.25 -2.56
CA LYS A 311 -18.16 -13.99 -1.78
C LYS A 311 -17.10 -15.10 -1.91
N LYS A 312 -17.50 -16.38 -2.00
CA LYS A 312 -16.60 -17.53 -2.19
C LYS A 312 -15.88 -17.56 -3.55
N GLU A 313 -16.38 -16.80 -4.51
CA GLU A 313 -15.80 -16.67 -5.86
C GLU A 313 -14.95 -15.39 -5.98
N ALA A 314 -14.63 -14.74 -4.85
CA ALA A 314 -13.72 -13.59 -4.82
C ALA A 314 -12.36 -13.95 -5.40
N LEU A 315 -11.80 -13.03 -6.16
CA LEU A 315 -10.50 -13.16 -6.80
C LEU A 315 -9.45 -12.36 -6.03
N TYR A 316 -8.36 -13.02 -5.72
CA TYR A 316 -7.17 -12.42 -5.13
C TYR A 316 -6.15 -12.12 -6.22
N ARG A 317 -5.58 -10.92 -6.22
CA ARG A 317 -4.59 -10.47 -7.21
C ARG A 317 -3.32 -10.03 -6.52
N LEU A 318 -2.17 -10.31 -7.14
CA LEU A 318 -0.90 -9.69 -6.78
C LEU A 318 -0.93 -8.22 -7.24
N THR A 319 -0.87 -7.29 -6.31
CA THR A 319 -0.95 -5.84 -6.59
C THR A 319 0.29 -5.06 -6.20
N ASP A 320 1.26 -5.70 -5.54
CA ASP A 320 2.55 -5.08 -5.26
C ASP A 320 3.40 -5.02 -6.53
N GLU A 321 3.71 -3.81 -6.99
CA GLU A 321 4.43 -3.56 -8.23
C GLU A 321 5.80 -4.23 -8.22
N PHE A 322 6.57 -4.02 -7.14
CA PHE A 322 7.90 -4.58 -7.05
C PHE A 322 7.91 -6.11 -7.03
N SER A 323 7.01 -6.74 -6.27
CA SER A 323 6.92 -8.20 -6.24
C SER A 323 6.55 -8.79 -7.60
N HIS A 324 5.65 -8.12 -8.32
CA HIS A 324 5.28 -8.55 -9.67
C HIS A 324 6.44 -8.37 -10.67
N PHE A 325 7.14 -7.22 -10.60
CA PHE A 325 8.31 -6.93 -11.42
C PHE A 325 9.45 -7.91 -11.15
N TYR A 326 9.74 -8.18 -9.87
CA TYR A 326 10.78 -9.12 -9.45
C TYR A 326 10.55 -10.52 -10.02
N LEU A 327 9.36 -11.07 -9.82
CA LEU A 327 9.02 -12.42 -10.28
C LEU A 327 9.03 -12.54 -11.81
N GLN A 328 8.69 -11.47 -12.52
CA GLN A 328 8.64 -11.47 -13.98
C GLN A 328 10.02 -11.30 -14.62
N PHE A 329 10.88 -10.47 -14.06
CA PHE A 329 12.11 -10.04 -14.73
C PHE A 329 13.39 -10.25 -13.92
N MET A 330 13.36 -10.05 -12.61
CA MET A 330 14.60 -10.06 -11.82
C MET A 330 15.01 -11.47 -11.40
N GLU A 331 14.05 -12.30 -11.00
CA GLU A 331 14.35 -13.61 -10.39
C GLU A 331 15.26 -14.49 -11.25
N ASN A 332 15.05 -14.48 -12.57
CA ASN A 332 15.79 -15.31 -13.51
C ASN A 332 16.95 -14.58 -14.24
N ASN A 333 16.98 -13.25 -14.19
CA ASN A 333 17.92 -12.46 -15.00
C ASN A 333 18.84 -11.54 -14.17
N ARG A 334 18.74 -11.56 -12.85
CA ARG A 334 19.50 -10.60 -12.02
C ARG A 334 21.01 -10.71 -12.13
N TYR A 335 21.55 -11.85 -12.56
CA TYR A 335 22.97 -12.08 -12.71
C TYR A 335 23.54 -11.67 -14.09
N GLU A 336 22.72 -11.12 -14.98
CA GLU A 336 23.14 -10.67 -16.30
C GLU A 336 23.81 -9.28 -16.26
N GLY A 337 23.66 -8.53 -15.14
CA GLY A 337 24.37 -7.27 -14.91
C GLY A 337 23.71 -6.04 -15.53
N ALA A 338 24.50 -4.97 -15.65
CA ALA A 338 24.04 -3.69 -16.19
C ALA A 338 23.61 -3.80 -17.66
N GLY A 339 22.52 -3.14 -18.02
CA GLY A 339 21.92 -3.17 -19.36
C GLY A 339 20.85 -4.25 -19.55
N THR A 340 20.68 -5.14 -18.57
CA THR A 340 19.68 -6.21 -18.61
C THR A 340 18.27 -5.66 -18.81
N TRP A 341 17.88 -4.64 -18.06
CA TRP A 341 16.55 -4.05 -18.21
C TRP A 341 16.34 -3.39 -19.58
N GLN A 342 17.38 -2.79 -20.15
CA GLN A 342 17.29 -2.15 -21.46
C GLN A 342 17.01 -3.17 -22.57
N GLN A 343 17.42 -4.41 -22.40
CA GLN A 343 17.12 -5.52 -23.32
C GLN A 343 15.71 -6.08 -23.05
N LEU A 344 15.41 -6.41 -21.79
CA LEU A 344 14.13 -7.00 -21.38
C LEU A 344 12.94 -6.09 -21.70
N SER A 345 13.08 -4.77 -21.58
CA SER A 345 12.03 -3.79 -21.87
C SER A 345 11.62 -3.69 -23.36
N LYS A 346 12.34 -4.38 -24.26
CA LYS A 346 12.00 -4.45 -25.70
C LYS A 346 11.31 -5.77 -26.07
N THR A 347 11.12 -6.67 -25.14
CA THR A 347 10.57 -8.02 -25.39
C THR A 347 9.04 -8.05 -25.37
N GLN A 348 8.47 -9.10 -25.99
CA GLN A 348 7.02 -9.36 -25.91
C GLN A 348 6.55 -9.59 -24.44
N ALA A 349 7.43 -10.16 -23.61
CA ALA A 349 7.17 -10.34 -22.18
C ALA A 349 6.94 -9.00 -21.47
N TYR A 350 7.72 -7.98 -21.81
CA TYR A 350 7.51 -6.61 -21.31
C TYR A 350 6.15 -6.04 -21.71
N ILE A 351 5.78 -6.14 -23.00
CA ILE A 351 4.49 -5.62 -23.49
C ILE A 351 3.32 -6.25 -22.70
N SER A 352 3.38 -7.56 -22.52
CA SER A 352 2.36 -8.30 -21.77
C SER A 352 2.32 -7.92 -20.28
N TRP A 353 3.49 -7.71 -19.66
CA TRP A 353 3.61 -7.29 -18.26
C TRP A 353 3.17 -5.85 -18.08
N ALA A 354 3.56 -4.94 -18.96
CA ALA A 354 3.24 -3.53 -18.87
C ALA A 354 1.73 -3.27 -18.92
N GLY A 355 1.01 -4.00 -19.79
CA GLY A 355 -0.46 -3.95 -19.81
C GLY A 355 -1.06 -4.32 -18.46
N TYR A 356 -0.61 -5.42 -17.85
CA TYR A 356 -1.08 -5.84 -16.54
C TYR A 356 -0.67 -4.89 -15.40
N ALA A 357 0.56 -4.37 -15.43
CA ALA A 357 1.04 -3.42 -14.44
C ALA A 357 0.22 -2.12 -14.48
N PHE A 358 -0.07 -1.60 -15.68
CA PHE A 358 -0.90 -0.41 -15.85
C PHE A 358 -2.34 -0.66 -15.40
N GLU A 359 -2.93 -1.82 -15.69
CA GLU A 359 -4.24 -2.22 -15.17
C GLU A 359 -4.28 -2.19 -13.64
N ASN A 360 -3.27 -2.77 -12.95
CA ASN A 360 -3.18 -2.73 -11.50
C ASN A 360 -3.07 -1.30 -10.96
N ILE A 361 -2.33 -0.43 -11.65
CA ILE A 361 -2.24 0.99 -11.29
C ILE A 361 -3.61 1.67 -11.41
N CYS A 362 -4.34 1.45 -12.51
CA CYS A 362 -5.70 1.98 -12.67
C CYS A 362 -6.62 1.52 -11.54
N LEU A 363 -6.58 0.23 -11.17
CA LEU A 363 -7.37 -0.30 -10.06
C LEU A 363 -7.03 0.32 -8.70
N LYS A 364 -5.77 0.69 -8.47
CA LYS A 364 -5.34 1.42 -7.27
C LYS A 364 -5.74 2.90 -7.28
N HIS A 365 -5.94 3.48 -8.47
CA HIS A 365 -6.28 4.90 -8.69
C HIS A 365 -7.76 5.12 -9.01
N LEU A 366 -8.64 4.25 -8.53
CA LEU A 366 -10.10 4.39 -8.70
C LEU A 366 -10.68 5.74 -8.28
N PRO A 367 -10.23 6.37 -7.17
CA PRO A 367 -10.69 7.71 -6.81
C PRO A 367 -10.41 8.75 -7.90
N GLN A 368 -9.22 8.69 -8.53
CA GLN A 368 -8.82 9.57 -9.62
C GLN A 368 -9.67 9.32 -10.87
N ILE A 369 -9.88 8.06 -11.23
CA ILE A 369 -10.75 7.66 -12.35
C ILE A 369 -12.17 8.19 -12.12
N LYS A 370 -12.74 8.02 -10.92
CA LYS A 370 -14.07 8.56 -10.58
C LYS A 370 -14.13 10.08 -10.67
N LYS A 371 -13.04 10.75 -10.29
CA LYS A 371 -12.93 12.21 -10.39
C LYS A 371 -12.92 12.65 -11.86
N ALA A 372 -12.09 12.03 -12.69
CA ALA A 372 -11.98 12.33 -14.11
C ALA A 372 -13.30 12.07 -14.87
N LEU A 373 -14.07 11.05 -14.45
CA LEU A 373 -15.41 10.78 -14.97
C LEU A 373 -16.50 11.73 -14.42
N GLY A 374 -16.17 12.65 -13.50
CA GLY A 374 -17.15 13.56 -12.89
C GLY A 374 -18.16 12.86 -11.95
N ILE A 375 -17.85 11.66 -11.45
CA ILE A 375 -18.78 10.83 -10.64
C ILE A 375 -18.40 10.71 -9.17
N THR A 376 -17.59 11.62 -8.65
CA THR A 376 -17.13 11.60 -7.25
C THR A 376 -18.30 11.63 -6.25
N GLY A 377 -19.38 12.35 -6.58
CA GLY A 377 -20.60 12.43 -5.76
C GLY A 377 -21.60 11.29 -5.98
N VAL A 378 -21.31 10.34 -6.90
CA VAL A 378 -22.19 9.22 -7.20
C VAL A 378 -21.72 7.98 -6.46
N PHE A 379 -22.61 7.35 -5.68
CA PHE A 379 -22.29 6.06 -5.09
C PHE A 379 -22.04 5.03 -6.20
N ALA A 380 -20.86 4.44 -6.20
CA ALA A 380 -20.47 3.48 -7.22
C ALA A 380 -19.54 2.40 -6.66
N THR A 381 -19.78 1.16 -7.04
CA THR A 381 -18.96 0.01 -6.69
C THR A 381 -18.08 -0.41 -7.87
N ALA A 382 -16.82 -0.75 -7.59
CA ALA A 382 -15.90 -1.27 -8.59
C ALA A 382 -15.81 -2.79 -8.47
N SER A 383 -15.85 -3.47 -9.61
CA SER A 383 -15.73 -4.93 -9.68
C SER A 383 -15.10 -5.33 -11.02
N SER A 384 -14.81 -6.61 -11.19
CA SER A 384 -14.48 -7.21 -12.48
C SER A 384 -15.65 -8.06 -12.98
N PHE A 385 -15.61 -8.47 -14.25
CA PHE A 385 -16.56 -9.43 -14.77
C PHE A 385 -15.84 -10.49 -15.59
N PHE A 386 -16.31 -11.72 -15.47
CA PHE A 386 -15.76 -12.84 -16.19
C PHE A 386 -16.85 -13.86 -16.52
N ARG A 387 -16.95 -14.22 -17.79
CA ARG A 387 -17.78 -15.32 -18.31
C ARG A 387 -16.87 -16.28 -19.08
N LYS A 388 -16.85 -17.55 -18.71
CA LYS A 388 -16.13 -18.57 -19.47
C LYS A 388 -16.78 -18.72 -20.84
N GLY A 389 -15.97 -18.86 -21.87
CA GLY A 389 -16.46 -19.26 -23.20
C GLY A 389 -17.01 -20.67 -23.17
N SER A 390 -17.86 -20.94 -24.12
CA SER A 390 -18.37 -22.28 -24.47
C SER A 390 -17.80 -22.72 -25.82
N LYS A 391 -18.19 -23.91 -26.32
CA LYS A 391 -17.76 -24.37 -27.66
C LYS A 391 -18.17 -23.42 -28.80
N ASN A 392 -19.22 -22.61 -28.60
CA ASN A 392 -19.80 -21.72 -29.62
C ASN A 392 -19.73 -20.23 -29.25
N GLU A 393 -19.19 -19.86 -28.11
CA GLU A 393 -19.12 -18.47 -27.63
C GLU A 393 -17.74 -18.17 -27.03
N GLU A 394 -17.16 -17.05 -27.42
CA GLU A 394 -15.93 -16.54 -26.80
C GLU A 394 -16.18 -16.13 -25.37
N GLY A 395 -15.18 -16.37 -24.52
CA GLY A 395 -15.19 -15.88 -23.13
C GLY A 395 -15.14 -14.35 -23.10
N THR A 396 -15.81 -13.75 -22.13
CA THR A 396 -15.81 -12.30 -21.94
C THR A 396 -15.13 -11.95 -20.63
N GLN A 397 -14.15 -11.05 -20.71
CA GLN A 397 -13.44 -10.51 -19.55
C GLN A 397 -13.51 -8.99 -19.55
N ILE A 398 -13.84 -8.41 -18.38
CA ILE A 398 -13.84 -6.98 -18.13
C ILE A 398 -13.06 -6.76 -16.81
N ASP A 399 -11.95 -6.04 -16.91
CA ASP A 399 -11.02 -5.88 -15.79
C ASP A 399 -11.54 -4.91 -14.75
N LEU A 400 -12.29 -3.89 -15.18
CA LEU A 400 -12.88 -2.89 -14.30
C LEU A 400 -14.30 -2.53 -14.78
N LEU A 401 -15.26 -2.74 -13.89
CA LEU A 401 -16.62 -2.21 -13.98
C LEU A 401 -16.82 -1.19 -12.87
N ILE A 402 -17.45 -0.07 -13.20
CA ILE A 402 -17.91 0.91 -12.20
C ILE A 402 -19.45 0.91 -12.25
N ASP A 403 -20.04 0.18 -11.32
CA ASP A 403 -21.50 0.08 -11.20
C ASP A 403 -22.03 1.25 -10.36
N ARG A 404 -22.73 2.16 -11.00
CA ARG A 404 -23.20 3.43 -10.46
C ARG A 404 -24.65 3.33 -9.99
N ASN A 405 -25.01 4.14 -8.99
CA ASN A 405 -26.37 4.20 -8.47
C ASN A 405 -27.32 5.05 -9.34
N ASP A 406 -26.79 5.84 -10.27
CA ASP A 406 -27.54 6.66 -11.23
C ASP A 406 -27.93 5.90 -12.53
N ARG A 407 -28.06 4.59 -12.43
CA ARG A 407 -28.50 3.67 -13.49
C ARG A 407 -27.54 3.52 -14.68
N VAL A 408 -26.26 3.76 -14.44
CA VAL A 408 -25.17 3.56 -15.42
C VAL A 408 -24.17 2.53 -14.92
N ILE A 409 -23.57 1.76 -15.83
CA ILE A 409 -22.37 0.96 -15.59
C ILE A 409 -21.30 1.39 -16.59
N ASN A 410 -20.17 1.89 -16.08
CA ASN A 410 -18.99 2.09 -16.94
C ASN A 410 -18.25 0.76 -17.09
N ILE A 411 -18.12 0.29 -18.32
CA ILE A 411 -17.28 -0.83 -18.72
C ILE A 411 -15.95 -0.25 -19.14
N CYS A 412 -14.94 -0.43 -18.30
CA CYS A 412 -13.63 0.19 -18.51
C CYS A 412 -12.72 -0.81 -19.23
N GLU A 413 -12.17 -0.38 -20.34
CA GLU A 413 -11.13 -1.08 -21.09
C GLU A 413 -9.79 -0.33 -20.87
N ILE A 414 -8.82 -1.04 -20.29
CA ILE A 414 -7.54 -0.46 -19.89
C ILE A 414 -6.46 -0.92 -20.87
N LYS A 415 -5.71 0.03 -21.47
CA LYS A 415 -4.68 -0.28 -22.46
C LYS A 415 -3.43 0.55 -22.26
N PHE A 416 -2.29 -0.12 -22.19
CA PHE A 416 -0.97 0.50 -22.12
C PHE A 416 -0.33 0.52 -23.51
N TYR A 417 -0.03 1.72 -24.03
CA TYR A 417 0.61 1.93 -25.33
C TYR A 417 1.65 3.06 -25.23
N GLY A 418 2.64 3.04 -26.13
CA GLY A 418 3.64 4.10 -26.24
C GLY A 418 3.18 5.34 -27.03
N ALA A 419 1.93 5.37 -27.49
CA ALA A 419 1.33 6.49 -28.25
C ALA A 419 -0.19 6.45 -28.08
N GLU A 420 -0.89 7.41 -28.68
CA GLU A 420 -2.34 7.40 -28.78
C GLU A 420 -2.87 6.11 -29.39
N LEU A 421 -3.90 5.53 -28.79
CA LEU A 421 -4.53 4.30 -29.28
C LEU A 421 -5.51 4.60 -30.43
N SER A 422 -5.32 3.96 -31.55
CA SER A 422 -6.29 3.98 -32.65
C SER A 422 -7.19 2.73 -32.58
N ILE A 423 -8.50 2.94 -32.48
CA ILE A 423 -9.48 1.85 -32.54
C ILE A 423 -9.72 1.53 -34.02
N ASP A 424 -9.45 0.31 -34.43
CA ASP A 424 -9.77 -0.20 -35.76
C ASP A 424 -11.15 -0.88 -35.79
N LYS A 425 -11.58 -1.32 -36.98
CA LYS A 425 -12.87 -2.00 -37.18
C LYS A 425 -12.97 -3.27 -36.32
N THR A 426 -11.90 -4.04 -36.23
CA THR A 426 -11.88 -5.31 -35.49
C THR A 426 -12.02 -5.06 -33.98
N SER A 427 -11.24 -4.11 -33.44
CA SER A 427 -11.31 -3.70 -32.03
C SER A 427 -12.70 -3.13 -31.69
N ALA A 428 -13.27 -2.29 -32.56
CA ALA A 428 -14.60 -1.73 -32.35
C ALA A 428 -15.68 -2.82 -32.29
N MET A 429 -15.58 -3.84 -33.16
CA MET A 429 -16.49 -4.99 -33.12
C MET A 429 -16.31 -5.79 -31.81
N ALA A 430 -15.07 -6.06 -31.41
CA ALA A 430 -14.80 -6.77 -30.17
C ALA A 430 -15.37 -6.04 -28.95
N TYR A 431 -15.26 -4.71 -28.88
CA TYR A 431 -15.85 -3.93 -27.79
C TYR A 431 -17.39 -3.97 -27.80
N ARG A 432 -18.04 -3.85 -28.97
CA ARG A 432 -19.49 -4.02 -29.07
C ARG A 432 -19.94 -5.40 -28.61
N ASN A 433 -19.24 -6.45 -29.03
CA ASN A 433 -19.52 -7.82 -28.61
C ASN A 433 -19.35 -7.98 -27.08
N LYS A 434 -18.35 -7.35 -26.49
CA LYS A 434 -18.13 -7.35 -25.04
C LYS A 434 -19.28 -6.70 -24.27
N LEU A 435 -19.77 -5.53 -24.75
CA LEU A 435 -20.93 -4.84 -24.18
C LEU A 435 -22.19 -5.71 -24.28
N ALA A 436 -22.46 -6.30 -25.46
CA ALA A 436 -23.60 -7.18 -25.69
C ALA A 436 -23.54 -8.43 -24.79
N ALA A 437 -22.39 -9.11 -24.74
CA ALA A 437 -22.19 -10.29 -23.90
C ALA A 437 -22.36 -9.99 -22.39
N PHE A 438 -21.92 -8.82 -21.92
CA PHE A 438 -22.16 -8.40 -20.55
C PHE A 438 -23.66 -8.14 -20.30
N SER A 439 -24.32 -7.39 -21.17
CA SER A 439 -25.75 -7.11 -21.06
C SER A 439 -26.59 -8.39 -21.03
N GLU A 440 -26.30 -9.32 -21.96
CA GLU A 440 -26.96 -10.61 -22.01
C GLU A 440 -26.76 -11.47 -20.78
N ALA A 441 -25.49 -11.57 -20.31
CA ALA A 441 -25.14 -12.40 -19.15
C ALA A 441 -25.71 -11.88 -17.84
N THR A 442 -25.86 -10.56 -17.71
CA THR A 442 -26.30 -9.92 -16.46
C THR A 442 -27.76 -9.52 -16.46
N GLN A 443 -28.41 -9.48 -17.63
CA GLN A 443 -29.79 -9.00 -17.83
C GLN A 443 -30.00 -7.60 -17.19
N THR A 444 -28.94 -6.78 -17.18
CA THR A 444 -28.99 -5.46 -16.58
C THR A 444 -29.89 -4.52 -17.37
N ARG A 445 -30.65 -3.68 -16.64
CA ARG A 445 -31.45 -2.59 -17.21
C ARG A 445 -30.75 -1.22 -17.13
N LYS A 446 -29.49 -1.20 -16.64
CA LYS A 446 -28.68 0.00 -16.58
C LYS A 446 -28.08 0.29 -17.95
N GLN A 447 -27.88 1.56 -18.24
CA GLN A 447 -27.15 1.98 -19.44
C GLN A 447 -25.68 1.59 -19.32
N LEU A 448 -25.11 1.09 -20.40
CA LEU A 448 -23.69 0.71 -20.45
C LEU A 448 -22.92 1.79 -21.17
N PHE A 449 -21.86 2.29 -20.52
CA PHE A 449 -20.90 3.24 -21.08
C PHE A 449 -19.55 2.56 -21.26
N LEU A 450 -19.03 2.57 -22.49
CA LEU A 450 -17.66 2.14 -22.75
C LEU A 450 -16.70 3.26 -22.35
N THR A 451 -15.84 2.99 -21.39
CA THR A 451 -14.81 3.91 -20.91
C THR A 451 -13.43 3.38 -21.27
N MET A 452 -12.70 4.09 -22.09
CA MET A 452 -11.32 3.75 -22.43
C MET A 452 -10.37 4.44 -21.46
N ILE A 453 -9.43 3.68 -20.88
CA ILE A 453 -8.34 4.22 -20.03
C ILE A 453 -7.03 3.83 -20.70
N THR A 454 -6.33 4.81 -21.25
CA THR A 454 -5.13 4.55 -22.04
C THR A 454 -3.97 5.42 -21.56
N THR A 455 -2.77 5.14 -21.99
CA THR A 455 -1.58 5.92 -21.60
C THR A 455 -1.67 7.35 -22.15
N PHE A 456 -1.98 7.52 -23.45
CA PHE A 456 -1.92 8.81 -24.15
C PHE A 456 -3.25 9.25 -24.77
N GLY A 457 -4.35 8.55 -24.50
CA GLY A 457 -5.65 8.86 -25.09
C GLY A 457 -5.94 8.08 -26.36
N LEU A 458 -7.06 8.44 -26.98
CA LEU A 458 -7.54 7.83 -28.21
C LEU A 458 -7.35 8.78 -29.39
N LYS A 459 -6.91 8.22 -30.51
CA LYS A 459 -6.94 8.89 -31.78
C LYS A 459 -8.38 8.98 -32.30
N GLU A 460 -8.85 10.17 -32.61
CA GLU A 460 -10.19 10.36 -33.18
C GLU A 460 -10.33 9.66 -34.54
N ASN A 461 -11.35 8.83 -34.67
CA ASN A 461 -11.72 8.19 -35.91
C ASN A 461 -13.19 7.71 -35.89
N GLN A 462 -13.69 7.29 -37.05
CA GLN A 462 -15.06 6.83 -37.21
C GLN A 462 -15.45 5.60 -36.38
N TYR A 463 -14.49 4.79 -35.91
CA TYR A 463 -14.74 3.59 -35.14
C TYR A 463 -14.84 3.86 -33.64
N ALA A 464 -14.14 4.90 -33.17
CA ALA A 464 -14.24 5.37 -31.79
C ALA A 464 -15.50 6.22 -31.60
N ALA A 465 -15.86 7.02 -32.60
CA ALA A 465 -17.04 7.87 -32.58
C ALA A 465 -18.33 7.05 -32.40
N GLY A 466 -19.17 7.43 -31.42
CA GLY A 466 -20.43 6.74 -31.12
C GLY A 466 -20.27 5.35 -30.45
N LEU A 467 -19.04 4.92 -30.14
CA LEU A 467 -18.75 3.70 -29.38
C LEU A 467 -18.17 3.99 -28.00
N VAL A 468 -17.27 4.95 -27.91
CA VAL A 468 -16.57 5.30 -26.65
C VAL A 468 -17.30 6.48 -26.00
N ASP A 469 -17.84 6.26 -24.81
CA ASP A 469 -18.57 7.29 -24.05
C ASP A 469 -17.64 8.19 -23.24
N ALA A 470 -16.48 7.67 -22.82
CA ALA A 470 -15.46 8.43 -22.09
C ALA A 470 -14.06 7.90 -22.40
N SER A 471 -13.09 8.81 -22.50
CA SER A 471 -11.68 8.49 -22.69
C SER A 471 -10.85 9.18 -21.61
N LEU A 472 -10.09 8.39 -20.86
CA LEU A 472 -9.15 8.86 -19.83
C LEU A 472 -7.72 8.53 -20.23
N THR A 473 -6.79 9.33 -19.75
CA THR A 473 -5.36 9.15 -19.98
C THR A 473 -4.62 8.81 -18.69
N MET A 474 -3.34 8.47 -18.79
CA MET A 474 -2.49 8.33 -17.60
C MET A 474 -2.45 9.61 -16.77
N ASP A 475 -2.57 10.80 -17.40
CA ASP A 475 -2.51 12.08 -16.71
C ASP A 475 -3.64 12.26 -15.69
N ASP A 476 -4.81 11.68 -15.96
CA ASP A 476 -5.93 11.67 -15.02
C ASP A 476 -5.63 10.90 -13.74
N LEU A 477 -4.71 9.92 -13.79
CA LEU A 477 -4.28 9.14 -12.62
C LEU A 477 -3.31 9.93 -11.72
N PHE A 478 -2.65 10.97 -12.24
CA PHE A 478 -1.78 11.88 -11.49
C PHE A 478 -2.55 13.01 -10.82
N GLU A 479 -3.84 13.15 -11.07
CA GLU A 479 -4.66 14.13 -10.42
C GLU A 479 -4.88 13.79 -8.93
N GLY A 480 -3.95 14.25 -8.08
CA GLY A 480 -4.08 14.20 -6.62
C GLY A 480 -5.09 15.23 -6.10
N GLN A 481 -5.56 15.05 -4.87
CA GLN A 481 -6.11 16.16 -4.10
C GLN A 481 -4.94 17.10 -3.77
N VAL A 482 -4.71 18.08 -4.61
CA VAL A 482 -3.84 19.23 -4.30
C VAL A 482 -4.73 20.23 -3.58
N TYR A 483 -4.71 20.24 -2.26
CA TYR A 483 -5.24 21.29 -1.40
C TYR A 483 -4.10 21.96 -0.66
#